data_4947f021f50c77b08c4ea675be6ac0e5
#
_entry.id   4947f021f50c77b08c4ea675be6ac0e5
#
_cell.length_a   1.000
_cell.length_b   1.000
_cell.length_c   1.000
_cell.angle_alpha   90.00
_cell.angle_beta   90.00
_cell.angle_gamma   90.00
#
_symmetry.space_group_name_H-M   'P 1'
#
loop_
_entity.id
_entity.type
_entity.pdbx_description
1 polymer ?
#
loop_
_entity_poly.entity_id
_entity_poly.type
_entity_poly.pdbx_seq_one_letter_code
_entity_poly.pdbx_strand_id
1 'polypeptide(L)' 'MVSLRIRLMETEEGWSVSCLDLPGCHSQGDTREEALANIREAIGLWFEVEAEEAGIKQVETLELAI' A
#
# COMPACT_ATOMS: atom_id res chain seq x y z
N MET A 1 -15.46 4.86 -6.35
CA MET A 1 -14.45 4.58 -5.31
C MET A 1 -13.26 3.86 -5.93
N VAL A 2 -12.06 4.31 -5.65
CA VAL A 2 -10.85 3.59 -6.06
C VAL A 2 -10.58 2.50 -5.04
N SER A 3 -10.44 1.26 -5.49
CA SER A 3 -10.07 0.17 -4.60
C SER A 3 -8.80 -0.52 -5.09
N LEU A 4 -7.94 -0.82 -4.14
CA LEU A 4 -6.70 -1.53 -4.39
C LEU A 4 -6.80 -2.89 -3.72
N ARG A 5 -6.37 -3.93 -4.44
CA ARG A 5 -6.40 -5.30 -3.92
C ARG A 5 -5.20 -5.54 -3.04
N ILE A 6 -5.45 -6.02 -1.85
CA ILE A 6 -4.43 -6.31 -0.84
C ILE A 6 -4.40 -7.81 -0.59
N ARG A 7 -3.22 -8.38 -0.53
CA ARG A 7 -3.02 -9.77 -0.19
C ARG A 7 -2.30 -9.85 1.14
N LEU A 8 -2.92 -10.52 2.09
CA LEU A 8 -2.36 -10.76 3.42
C LEU A 8 -1.95 -12.23 3.53
N MET A 9 -0.78 -12.49 4.11
CA MET A 9 -0.31 -13.84 4.38
C MET A 9 0.23 -13.91 5.79
N GLU A 10 -0.30 -14.86 6.56
CA GLU A 10 0.23 -15.15 7.89
C GLU A 10 1.32 -16.22 7.78
N THR A 11 2.44 -15.99 8.46
CA THR A 11 3.53 -16.94 8.56
C THR A 11 3.91 -17.08 10.02
N GLU A 12 4.84 -17.99 10.33
CA GLU A 12 5.35 -18.16 11.68
C GLU A 12 6.05 -16.90 12.20
N GLU A 13 6.51 -16.04 11.31
CA GLU A 13 7.21 -14.81 11.66
C GLU A 13 6.31 -13.59 11.76
N GLY A 14 5.02 -13.74 11.47
CA GLY A 14 4.07 -12.64 11.48
C GLY A 14 3.25 -12.56 10.21
N TRP A 15 2.89 -11.33 9.83
CA TRP A 15 2.05 -11.09 8.67
C TRP A 15 2.81 -10.34 7.59
N SER A 16 2.68 -10.79 6.35
CA SER A 16 3.14 -10.03 5.20
C SER A 16 1.94 -9.53 4.41
N VAL A 17 2.12 -8.44 3.71
CA VAL A 17 1.05 -7.80 2.96
C VAL A 17 1.59 -7.20 1.68
N SER A 18 0.83 -7.33 0.60
CA SER A 18 1.20 -6.78 -0.70
C SER A 18 0.00 -6.09 -1.32
N CYS A 19 0.26 -5.02 -2.06
CA CYS A 19 -0.75 -4.41 -2.90
C CYS A 19 -0.61 -5.00 -4.30
N LEU A 20 -1.59 -5.77 -4.73
CA LEU A 20 -1.52 -6.50 -6.00
C LEU A 20 -1.57 -5.59 -7.22
N ASP A 21 -2.13 -4.41 -7.07
CA ASP A 21 -2.27 -3.45 -8.16
C ASP A 21 -1.08 -2.51 -8.32
N LEU A 22 -0.15 -2.50 -7.36
CA LEU A 22 1.02 -1.64 -7.38
C LEU A 22 2.30 -2.48 -7.30
N PRO A 23 3.08 -2.55 -8.38
CA PRO A 23 4.30 -3.37 -8.41
C PRO A 23 5.30 -2.95 -7.33
N GLY A 24 5.79 -3.91 -6.57
CA GLY A 24 6.77 -3.67 -5.52
C GLY A 24 6.23 -3.03 -4.24
N CYS A 25 4.93 -2.80 -4.16
CA CYS A 25 4.33 -2.23 -2.95
C CYS A 25 3.95 -3.35 -1.98
N HIS A 26 4.76 -3.51 -0.93
CA HIS A 26 4.53 -4.53 0.09
C HIS A 26 5.01 -4.05 1.45
N SER A 27 4.56 -4.72 2.50
CA SER A 27 4.94 -4.41 3.85
C SER A 27 4.75 -5.64 4.74
N GLN A 28 4.88 -5.47 6.05
CA GLN A 28 4.75 -6.56 7.02
C GLN A 28 4.35 -5.99 8.38
N GLY A 29 3.98 -6.87 9.29
CA GLY A 29 3.66 -6.53 10.66
C GLY A 29 3.57 -7.76 11.53
N ASP A 30 3.61 -7.57 12.84
CA ASP A 30 3.47 -8.68 13.78
C ASP A 30 2.03 -9.15 13.92
N THR A 31 1.09 -8.26 13.63
CA THR A 31 -0.33 -8.56 13.62
C THR A 31 -0.95 -8.17 12.27
N ARG A 32 -2.13 -8.68 12.01
CA ARG A 32 -2.88 -8.35 10.79
C ARG A 32 -3.15 -6.84 10.71
N GLU A 33 -3.56 -6.25 11.83
CA GLU A 33 -3.86 -4.82 11.91
C GLU A 33 -2.63 -3.96 11.66
N GLU A 34 -1.48 -4.39 12.19
CA GLU A 34 -0.22 -3.70 11.97
C GLU A 34 0.21 -3.76 10.50
N ALA A 35 0.09 -4.94 9.90
CA ALA A 35 0.40 -5.12 8.47
C ALA A 35 -0.49 -4.22 7.60
N LEU A 36 -1.78 -4.12 7.92
CA LEU A 36 -2.70 -3.25 7.19
C LEU A 36 -2.34 -1.77 7.34
N ALA A 37 -1.98 -1.34 8.54
CA ALA A 37 -1.53 0.04 8.76
C ALA A 37 -0.27 0.32 7.97
N ASN A 38 0.67 -0.63 7.98
CA ASN A 38 1.94 -0.48 7.27
C ASN A 38 1.78 -0.46 5.75
N ILE A 39 0.87 -1.25 5.19
CA ILE A 39 0.66 -1.22 3.74
C ILE A 39 -0.01 0.09 3.29
N ARG A 40 -0.86 0.67 4.11
CA ARG A 40 -1.43 1.99 3.81
C ARG A 40 -0.34 3.04 3.67
N GLU A 41 0.63 3.02 4.58
CA GLU A 41 1.78 3.92 4.51
C GLU A 41 2.63 3.65 3.27
N ALA A 42 2.89 2.37 2.98
CA ALA A 42 3.65 1.98 1.81
C ALA A 42 2.98 2.41 0.50
N ILE A 43 1.67 2.33 0.42
CA ILE A 43 0.91 2.79 -0.74
C ILE A 43 1.10 4.30 -0.96
N GLY A 44 1.03 5.07 0.11
CA GLY A 44 1.26 6.51 0.05
C GLY A 44 2.66 6.85 -0.45
N LEU A 45 3.66 6.17 0.08
CA LEU A 45 5.05 6.36 -0.34
C LEU A 45 5.28 5.91 -1.79
N TRP A 46 4.63 4.82 -2.22
CA TRP A 46 4.73 4.35 -3.59
C TRP A 46 4.28 5.41 -4.58
N PHE A 47 3.15 6.06 -4.32
CA PHE A 47 2.64 7.12 -5.18
C PHE A 47 3.57 8.34 -5.18
N GLU A 48 4.16 8.70 -4.06
CA GLU A 48 5.10 9.81 -3.97
C GLU A 48 6.36 9.56 -4.82
N VAL A 49 6.95 8.37 -4.71
CA VAL A 49 8.15 8.00 -5.47
C VAL A 49 7.87 7.95 -6.96
N GLU A 50 6.78 7.31 -7.37
CA GLU A 50 6.41 7.22 -8.77
C GLU A 50 6.12 8.60 -9.36
N ALA A 51 5.51 9.49 -8.59
CA ALA A 51 5.23 10.85 -9.02
C ALA A 51 6.53 11.60 -9.31
N GLU A 52 7.54 11.48 -8.45
CA GLU A 52 8.84 12.11 -8.65
C GLU A 52 9.55 11.56 -9.89
N GLU A 53 9.58 10.23 -10.05
CA GLU A 53 10.23 9.57 -11.18
C GLU A 53 9.56 9.89 -12.51
N ALA A 54 8.25 10.02 -12.52
CA ALA A 54 7.48 10.34 -13.72
C ALA A 54 7.39 11.82 -14.03
N GLY A 55 7.94 12.68 -13.17
CA GLY A 55 7.84 14.13 -13.34
C GLY A 55 6.45 14.67 -13.07
N ILE A 56 5.67 13.96 -12.32
CA ILE A 56 4.32 14.38 -11.95
C ILE A 56 4.40 15.49 -10.89
N LYS A 57 3.71 16.58 -11.12
CA LYS A 57 3.77 17.75 -10.23
C LYS A 57 2.91 17.62 -8.99
N GLN A 58 1.86 16.81 -9.06
CA GLN A 58 0.94 16.67 -7.94
C GLN A 58 0.31 15.29 -7.94
N VAL A 59 0.23 14.69 -6.76
CA VAL A 59 -0.50 13.44 -6.55
C VAL A 59 -1.46 13.64 -5.39
N GLU A 60 -2.70 13.29 -5.61
CA GLU A 60 -3.70 13.30 -4.54
C GLU A 60 -4.24 11.89 -4.37
N THR A 61 -4.29 11.45 -3.12
CA THR A 61 -4.93 10.18 -2.78
C THR A 61 -6.21 10.50 -2.03
N LEU A 62 -7.33 10.21 -2.67
CA LEU A 62 -8.64 10.52 -2.11
C LEU A 62 -9.45 9.26 -1.91
N GLU A 63 -10.13 9.18 -0.77
CA GLU A 63 -11.15 8.17 -0.57
C GLU A 63 -12.49 8.81 -0.92
N LEU A 64 -13.13 8.27 -1.95
CA LEU A 64 -14.45 8.74 -2.36
C LEU A 64 -15.47 7.65 -2.08
N ALA A 65 -16.40 7.91 -1.19
CA ALA A 65 -17.54 7.04 -0.96
C ALA A 65 -18.64 7.42 -1.93
N ILE A 66 -18.90 6.56 -2.87
CA ILE A 66 -19.92 6.77 -3.88
C ILE A 66 -21.12 5.88 -3.59
#